data_e6b05ec0be222c1bdc2049216077954a
#
_entry.id   e6b05ec0be222c1bdc2049216077954a
#
_cell.length_a   1.000
_cell.length_b   1.000
_cell.length_c   1.000
_cell.angle_alpha   90.00
_cell.angle_beta   90.00
_cell.angle_gamma   90.00
#
_symmetry.space_group_name_H-M   'P 1'
#
loop_
_entity.id
_entity.type
_entity.pdbx_description
1 polymer ?
#
loop_
_entity_poly.entity_id
_entity_poly.type
_entity_poly.pdbx_seq_one_letter_code
_entity_poly.pdbx_strand_id
1 'polypeptide(L)'
;MRVVRTERLIVALSIFSGLLVSFGRAMQVYPQQISGNGNLGFVSLLLLLLLFPMGIVLVLQWMRESQLRVLSLIGLSISTMIYLVCGIIYQIEQFTQYQLLVKQQVIADRGTTDGDYLTSITTVFSPYMNSQFFNGNTFLIYWASVLLIGSLIAWWTREDWQTSESD
;
A
#
# COMPACT_ATOMS: atom_id res chain seq x y z
N MET A 1 -23.78 12.75 -13.74
CA MET A 1 -23.46 13.54 -12.53
C MET A 1 -22.88 12.69 -11.38
N ARG A 2 -23.35 11.46 -11.15
CA ARG A 2 -22.82 10.55 -10.09
C ARG A 2 -21.38 10.11 -10.36
N VAL A 3 -21.04 9.62 -11.57
CA VAL A 3 -19.66 9.15 -11.94
C VAL A 3 -18.60 10.18 -11.60
N VAL A 4 -18.80 11.45 -11.98
CA VAL A 4 -17.83 12.54 -11.70
C VAL A 4 -17.61 12.74 -10.19
N ARG A 5 -18.63 12.48 -9.37
CA ARG A 5 -18.51 12.58 -7.91
C ARG A 5 -17.67 11.44 -7.35
N THR A 6 -17.88 10.21 -7.81
CA THR A 6 -17.13 9.02 -7.39
C THR A 6 -15.67 9.13 -7.79
N GLU A 7 -15.37 9.57 -9.00
CA GLU A 7 -14.00 9.83 -9.46
C GLU A 7 -13.25 10.83 -8.58
N ARG A 8 -13.91 11.95 -8.22
CA ARG A 8 -13.32 12.95 -7.32
C ARG A 8 -13.01 12.38 -5.94
N LEU A 9 -13.86 11.50 -5.41
CA LEU A 9 -13.62 10.85 -4.13
C LEU A 9 -12.44 9.86 -4.21
N ILE A 10 -12.31 9.10 -5.31
CA ILE A 10 -11.16 8.22 -5.54
C ILE A 10 -9.86 9.04 -5.61
N VAL A 11 -9.87 10.14 -6.36
CA VAL A 11 -8.70 11.04 -6.45
C VAL A 11 -8.35 11.62 -5.08
N ALA A 12 -9.32 12.12 -4.33
CA ALA A 12 -9.10 12.64 -2.98
C ALA A 12 -8.53 11.58 -2.04
N LEU A 13 -9.07 10.35 -2.07
CA LEU A 13 -8.57 9.22 -1.28
C LEU A 13 -7.15 8.83 -1.70
N SER A 14 -6.86 8.87 -3.02
CA SER A 14 -5.52 8.58 -3.54
C SER A 14 -4.49 9.61 -3.08
N ILE A 15 -4.84 10.90 -3.11
CA ILE A 15 -3.98 11.97 -2.59
C ILE A 15 -3.77 11.78 -1.09
N PHE A 16 -4.83 11.51 -0.34
CA PHE A 16 -4.74 11.36 1.11
C PHE A 16 -3.89 10.13 1.50
N SER A 17 -4.08 8.99 0.83
CA SER A 17 -3.23 7.81 1.04
C SER A 17 -1.77 8.06 0.67
N GLY A 18 -1.50 8.84 -0.39
CA GLY A 18 -0.15 9.29 -0.75
C GLY A 18 0.49 10.17 0.33
N LEU A 19 -0.28 11.07 0.95
CA LEU A 19 0.18 11.88 2.07
C LEU A 19 0.51 11.02 3.30
N LEU A 20 -0.30 10.00 3.61
CA LEU A 20 -0.04 9.05 4.68
C LEU A 20 1.25 8.26 4.46
N VAL A 21 1.48 7.78 3.23
CA VAL A 21 2.74 7.12 2.85
C VAL A 21 3.92 8.08 3.01
N SER A 22 3.78 9.32 2.58
CA SER A 22 4.82 10.35 2.71
C SER A 22 5.11 10.67 4.18
N PHE A 23 4.07 10.76 5.02
CA PHE A 23 4.22 10.96 6.46
C PHE A 23 4.93 9.77 7.12
N GLY A 24 4.50 8.52 6.82
CA GLY A 24 5.15 7.32 7.35
C GLY A 24 6.64 7.26 6.99
N ARG A 25 7.00 7.65 5.76
CA ARG A 25 8.38 7.78 5.31
C ARG A 25 9.15 8.87 6.07
N ALA A 26 8.52 10.02 6.32
CA ALA A 26 9.14 11.14 7.05
C ALA A 26 9.46 10.79 8.52
N MET A 27 8.79 9.76 9.07
CA MET A 27 9.08 9.23 10.42
C MET A 27 10.24 8.22 10.44
N GLN A 28 11.03 8.15 9.35
CA GLN A 28 12.26 7.35 9.29
C GLN A 28 13.27 7.84 10.33
N VAL A 29 13.83 6.91 11.11
CA VAL A 29 14.99 7.15 11.96
C VAL A 29 16.25 6.67 11.22
N TYR A 30 17.29 7.46 11.28
CA TYR A 30 18.57 7.10 10.67
C TYR A 30 19.46 6.32 11.65
N PRO A 31 20.38 5.48 11.17
CA PRO A 31 21.25 4.64 12.02
C PRO A 31 22.05 5.42 13.08
N GLN A 32 22.39 6.68 12.80
CA GLN A 32 23.10 7.57 13.73
C GLN A 32 22.23 8.09 14.88
N GLN A 33 20.91 8.00 14.75
CA GLN A 33 19.95 8.51 15.72
C GLN A 33 19.49 7.38 16.67
N ILE A 34 19.16 7.75 17.89
CA ILE A 34 18.54 6.84 18.86
C ILE A 34 17.03 7.12 18.86
N SER A 35 16.24 6.11 18.52
CA SER A 35 14.78 6.21 18.64
C SER A 35 14.35 5.78 20.05
N GLY A 36 13.80 6.72 20.80
CA GLY A 36 13.24 6.44 22.14
C GLY A 36 11.71 6.33 22.19
N ASN A 37 11.00 6.76 21.13
CA ASN A 37 9.55 7.02 21.19
C ASN A 37 8.68 6.06 20.34
N GLY A 38 9.18 4.88 19.99
CA GLY A 38 8.45 3.95 19.13
C GLY A 38 8.36 4.43 17.67
N ASN A 39 7.53 3.75 16.87
CA ASN A 39 7.39 4.04 15.44
C ASN A 39 6.10 4.80 15.14
N LEU A 40 6.17 6.13 15.01
CA LEU A 40 5.03 6.99 14.62
C LEU A 40 4.54 6.69 13.19
N GLY A 41 5.40 6.14 12.31
CA GLY A 41 4.98 5.70 10.98
C GLY A 41 3.89 4.62 11.02
N PHE A 42 3.80 3.87 12.13
CA PHE A 42 2.76 2.87 12.31
C PHE A 42 1.32 3.46 12.31
N VAL A 43 1.16 4.71 12.71
CA VAL A 43 -0.13 5.43 12.62
C VAL A 43 -0.58 5.53 11.16
N SER A 44 0.35 5.79 10.23
CA SER A 44 0.02 5.81 8.78
C SER A 44 -0.47 4.44 8.30
N LEU A 45 0.15 3.35 8.76
CA LEU A 45 -0.27 2.00 8.38
C LEU A 45 -1.69 1.71 8.87
N LEU A 46 -2.01 2.04 10.13
CA LEU A 46 -3.35 1.86 10.68
C LEU A 46 -4.41 2.65 9.90
N LEU A 47 -4.11 3.91 9.57
CA LEU A 47 -5.02 4.73 8.77
C LEU A 47 -5.20 4.18 7.35
N LEU A 48 -4.12 3.72 6.69
CA LEU A 48 -4.23 3.06 5.38
C LEU A 48 -5.08 1.80 5.43
N LEU A 49 -4.97 0.99 6.49
CA LEU A 49 -5.81 -0.20 6.69
C LEU A 49 -7.29 0.17 6.86
N LEU A 50 -7.60 1.27 7.57
CA LEU A 50 -8.99 1.75 7.71
C LEU A 50 -9.55 2.31 6.39
N LEU A 51 -8.72 2.93 5.56
CA LEU A 51 -9.11 3.47 4.26
C LEU A 51 -9.24 2.40 3.17
N PHE A 52 -8.65 1.22 3.38
CA PHE A 52 -8.63 0.15 2.38
C PHE A 52 -10.03 -0.31 1.95
N PRO A 53 -10.95 -0.67 2.86
CA PRO A 53 -12.31 -1.06 2.49
C PRO A 53 -13.08 0.10 1.83
N MET A 54 -12.85 1.35 2.24
CA MET A 54 -13.46 2.51 1.60
C MET A 54 -12.99 2.65 0.14
N GLY A 55 -11.70 2.42 -0.11
CA GLY A 55 -11.15 2.40 -1.47
C GLY A 55 -11.82 1.34 -2.35
N ILE A 56 -12.00 0.11 -1.83
CA ILE A 56 -12.68 -0.97 -2.54
C ILE A 56 -14.12 -0.56 -2.91
N VAL A 57 -14.90 0.00 -1.96
CA VAL A 57 -16.27 0.42 -2.18
C VAL A 57 -16.34 1.51 -3.25
N LEU A 58 -15.48 2.53 -3.19
CA LEU A 58 -15.45 3.61 -4.18
C LEU A 58 -15.07 3.11 -5.57
N VAL A 59 -14.07 2.24 -5.68
CA VAL A 59 -13.65 1.66 -6.96
C VAL A 59 -14.75 0.77 -7.52
N LEU A 60 -15.38 -0.06 -6.70
CA LEU A 60 -16.54 -0.88 -7.10
C LEU A 60 -17.69 -0.01 -7.61
N GLN A 61 -18.04 1.05 -6.89
CA GLN A 61 -19.07 2.00 -7.31
C GLN A 61 -18.72 2.66 -8.65
N TRP A 62 -17.48 3.10 -8.82
CA TRP A 62 -17.01 3.67 -10.07
C TRP A 62 -17.11 2.68 -11.24
N MET A 63 -16.71 1.41 -11.04
CA MET A 63 -16.80 0.37 -12.06
C MET A 63 -18.26 0.11 -12.48
N ARG A 64 -19.18 0.15 -11.52
CA ARG A 64 -20.64 0.04 -11.76
C ARG A 64 -21.18 1.22 -12.56
N GLU A 65 -20.90 2.43 -12.10
CA GLU A 65 -21.37 3.67 -12.75
C GLU A 65 -20.81 3.83 -14.17
N SER A 66 -19.58 3.35 -14.41
CA SER A 66 -18.88 3.37 -15.70
C SER A 66 -19.30 2.22 -16.63
N GLN A 67 -20.13 1.28 -16.17
CA GLN A 67 -20.60 0.10 -16.92
C GLN A 67 -19.45 -0.65 -17.64
N LEU A 68 -18.35 -0.91 -16.93
CA LEU A 68 -17.18 -1.54 -17.52
C LEU A 68 -17.52 -2.91 -18.12
N ARG A 69 -16.98 -3.18 -19.31
CA ARG A 69 -17.14 -4.47 -19.98
C ARG A 69 -16.42 -5.60 -19.22
N VAL A 70 -16.94 -6.84 -19.29
CA VAL A 70 -16.30 -8.03 -18.66
C VAL A 70 -14.83 -8.13 -19.04
N LEU A 71 -14.51 -7.97 -20.32
CA LEU A 71 -13.15 -8.06 -20.82
C LEU A 71 -12.23 -7.03 -20.16
N SER A 72 -12.74 -5.80 -19.90
CA SER A 72 -11.99 -4.75 -19.20
C SER A 72 -11.75 -5.13 -17.72
N LEU A 73 -12.74 -5.72 -17.04
CA LEU A 73 -12.58 -6.18 -15.66
C LEU A 73 -11.56 -7.32 -15.55
N ILE A 74 -11.61 -8.29 -16.47
CA ILE A 74 -10.64 -9.38 -16.54
C ILE A 74 -9.23 -8.83 -16.82
N GLY A 75 -9.09 -7.95 -17.82
CA GLY A 75 -7.81 -7.33 -18.16
C GLY A 75 -7.23 -6.55 -16.97
N LEU A 76 -8.06 -5.78 -16.26
CA LEU A 76 -7.65 -5.04 -15.07
C LEU A 76 -7.21 -6.00 -13.94
N SER A 77 -7.97 -7.07 -13.68
CA SER A 77 -7.63 -8.07 -12.66
C SER A 77 -6.30 -8.76 -12.96
N ILE A 78 -6.07 -9.17 -14.22
CA ILE A 78 -4.80 -9.80 -14.63
C ILE A 78 -3.64 -8.82 -14.48
N SER A 79 -3.79 -7.59 -14.96
CA SER A 79 -2.73 -6.57 -14.90
C SER A 79 -2.36 -6.21 -13.46
N THR A 80 -3.35 -6.02 -12.59
CA THR A 80 -3.11 -5.73 -11.18
C THR A 80 -2.50 -6.91 -10.44
N MET A 81 -2.89 -8.16 -10.76
CA MET A 81 -2.30 -9.36 -10.20
C MET A 81 -0.82 -9.51 -10.58
N ILE A 82 -0.49 -9.32 -11.87
CA ILE A 82 0.91 -9.34 -12.33
C ILE A 82 1.72 -8.28 -11.60
N TYR A 83 1.19 -7.04 -11.50
CA TYR A 83 1.86 -5.99 -10.78
C TYR A 83 2.07 -6.33 -9.30
N LEU A 84 1.07 -6.90 -8.61
CA LEU A 84 1.20 -7.30 -7.21
C LEU A 84 2.30 -8.33 -7.00
N VAL A 85 2.36 -9.36 -7.84
CA VAL A 85 3.41 -10.39 -7.74
C VAL A 85 4.80 -9.75 -7.94
N CYS A 86 5.00 -8.99 -9.01
CA CYS A 86 6.28 -8.35 -9.30
C CYS A 86 6.64 -7.30 -8.24
N GLY A 87 5.68 -6.49 -7.81
CA GLY A 87 5.87 -5.44 -6.81
C GLY A 87 6.21 -5.98 -5.43
N ILE A 88 5.59 -7.10 -5.02
CA ILE A 88 5.90 -7.76 -3.75
C ILE A 88 7.30 -8.38 -3.78
N ILE A 89 7.67 -9.07 -4.86
CA ILE A 89 9.02 -9.65 -5.01
C ILE A 89 10.07 -8.54 -4.94
N TYR A 90 9.87 -7.46 -5.70
CA TYR A 90 10.73 -6.28 -5.65
C TYR A 90 10.84 -5.69 -4.24
N GLN A 91 9.70 -5.57 -3.53
CA GLN A 91 9.66 -5.01 -2.18
C GLN A 91 10.44 -5.86 -1.17
N ILE A 92 10.34 -7.18 -1.25
CA ILE A 92 11.07 -8.11 -0.39
C ILE A 92 12.58 -7.98 -0.63
N GLU A 93 12.99 -7.90 -1.88
CA GLU A 93 14.40 -7.75 -2.24
C GLU A 93 14.97 -6.42 -1.71
N GLN A 94 14.28 -5.30 -1.96
CA GLN A 94 14.69 -3.98 -1.47
C GLN A 94 14.74 -3.92 0.06
N PHE A 95 13.79 -4.56 0.73
CA PHE A 95 13.77 -4.66 2.19
C PHE A 95 15.01 -5.39 2.70
N THR A 96 15.34 -6.54 2.12
CA THR A 96 16.48 -7.35 2.52
C THR A 96 17.81 -6.61 2.31
N GLN A 97 17.98 -5.96 1.16
CA GLN A 97 19.19 -5.18 0.86
C GLN A 97 19.34 -4.00 1.84
N TYR A 98 18.26 -3.28 2.10
CA TYR A 98 18.28 -2.14 3.04
C TYR A 98 18.53 -2.59 4.48
N GLN A 99 18.00 -3.74 4.89
CA GLN A 99 18.26 -4.34 6.20
C GLN A 99 19.75 -4.59 6.42
N LEU A 100 20.43 -5.14 5.40
CA LEU A 100 21.89 -5.36 5.45
C LEU A 100 22.66 -4.04 5.55
N LEU A 101 22.25 -3.04 4.77
CA LEU A 101 22.86 -1.71 4.78
C LEU A 101 22.73 -1.03 6.16
N VAL A 102 21.54 -1.07 6.78
CA VAL A 102 21.32 -0.50 8.12
C VAL A 102 22.21 -1.21 9.15
N LYS A 103 22.31 -2.54 9.11
CA LYS A 103 23.18 -3.30 10.02
C LYS A 103 24.65 -2.89 9.87
N GLN A 104 25.15 -2.80 8.63
CA GLN A 104 26.52 -2.38 8.36
C GLN A 104 26.83 -0.96 8.86
N GLN A 105 25.90 -0.02 8.62
CA GLN A 105 26.06 1.35 9.11
C GLN A 105 26.09 1.44 10.63
N VAL A 106 25.19 0.72 11.33
CA VAL A 106 25.20 0.70 12.80
C VAL A 106 26.47 0.09 13.37
N ILE A 107 26.97 -0.97 12.76
CA ILE A 107 28.27 -1.57 13.16
C ILE A 107 29.40 -0.55 12.97
N ALA A 108 29.44 0.14 11.84
CA ALA A 108 30.47 1.13 11.54
C ALA A 108 30.42 2.34 12.49
N ASP A 109 29.21 2.85 12.77
CA ASP A 109 29.03 4.08 13.56
C ASP A 109 29.16 3.85 15.07
N ARG A 110 28.74 2.67 15.57
CA ARG A 110 28.63 2.40 17.02
C ARG A 110 29.59 1.32 17.51
N GLY A 111 30.28 0.62 16.58
CA GLY A 111 31.18 -0.48 16.92
C GLY A 111 30.49 -1.69 17.53
N THR A 112 29.14 -1.75 17.53
CA THR A 112 28.40 -2.87 18.11
C THR A 112 28.29 -4.04 17.14
N THR A 113 28.56 -5.23 17.65
CA THR A 113 28.36 -6.51 16.94
C THR A 113 27.27 -7.36 17.57
N ASP A 114 26.48 -6.77 18.47
CA ASP A 114 25.37 -7.45 19.13
C ASP A 114 24.29 -7.81 18.11
N GLY A 115 24.15 -9.10 17.82
CA GLY A 115 23.22 -9.65 16.83
C GLY A 115 21.75 -9.43 17.20
N ASP A 116 21.42 -9.49 18.48
CA ASP A 116 20.04 -9.30 18.96
C ASP A 116 19.62 -7.84 18.80
N TYR A 117 20.49 -6.90 19.13
CA TYR A 117 20.27 -5.48 18.89
C TYR A 117 20.10 -5.18 17.39
N LEU A 118 21.03 -5.66 16.55
CA LEU A 118 20.99 -5.44 15.10
C LEU A 118 19.70 -6.02 14.47
N THR A 119 19.23 -7.15 14.98
CA THR A 119 17.98 -7.76 14.54
C THR A 119 16.79 -6.94 14.97
N SER A 120 16.75 -6.46 16.21
CA SER A 120 15.64 -5.68 16.74
C SER A 120 15.41 -4.35 15.98
N ILE A 121 16.49 -3.65 15.61
CA ILE A 121 16.39 -2.38 14.87
C ILE A 121 16.05 -2.55 13.39
N THR A 122 16.16 -3.76 12.85
CA THR A 122 15.85 -4.07 11.45
C THR A 122 14.60 -4.92 11.29
N THR A 123 13.76 -5.03 12.33
CA THR A 123 12.43 -5.65 12.22
C THR A 123 11.48 -4.82 11.35
N VAL A 124 10.43 -5.48 10.86
CA VAL A 124 9.39 -4.87 10.01
C VAL A 124 8.79 -3.59 10.62
N PHE A 125 8.62 -3.55 11.94
CA PHE A 125 8.01 -2.41 12.64
C PHE A 125 9.02 -1.40 13.20
N SER A 126 10.29 -1.60 12.90
CA SER A 126 11.32 -0.68 13.35
C SER A 126 11.24 0.67 12.60
N PRO A 127 11.36 1.81 13.30
CA PRO A 127 11.39 3.11 12.65
C PRO A 127 12.59 3.29 11.70
N TYR A 128 13.65 2.49 11.85
CA TYR A 128 14.78 2.45 10.92
C TYR A 128 14.41 1.88 9.54
N MET A 129 13.29 1.17 9.45
CA MET A 129 12.84 0.50 8.23
C MET A 129 11.67 1.21 7.53
N ASN A 130 11.22 2.35 8.04
CA ASN A 130 10.03 3.05 7.53
C ASN A 130 10.10 3.39 6.03
N SER A 131 11.26 3.79 5.52
CA SER A 131 11.42 4.09 4.10
C SER A 131 11.16 2.89 3.19
N GLN A 132 11.27 1.67 3.73
CA GLN A 132 10.99 0.44 2.99
C GLN A 132 9.50 0.10 2.98
N PHE A 133 8.75 0.53 3.98
CA PHE A 133 7.29 0.32 4.03
C PHE A 133 6.49 1.48 3.46
N PHE A 134 7.05 2.69 3.48
CA PHE A 134 6.40 3.91 3.03
C PHE A 134 7.14 4.47 1.82
N ASN A 135 6.94 3.85 0.65
CA ASN A 135 7.53 4.24 -0.63
C ASN A 135 6.51 4.16 -1.77
N GLY A 136 6.92 4.58 -2.98
CA GLY A 136 6.06 4.57 -4.15
C GLY A 136 5.57 3.17 -4.54
N ASN A 137 6.41 2.13 -4.37
CA ASN A 137 6.02 0.77 -4.69
C ASN A 137 4.92 0.25 -3.74
N THR A 138 5.05 0.49 -2.43
CA THR A 138 4.01 0.09 -1.45
C THR A 138 2.71 0.86 -1.65
N PHE A 139 2.77 2.13 -2.04
CA PHE A 139 1.60 2.91 -2.45
C PHE A 139 0.89 2.28 -3.66
N LEU A 140 1.66 1.88 -4.68
CA LEU A 140 1.10 1.22 -5.85
C LEU A 140 0.58 -0.19 -5.55
N ILE A 141 1.24 -0.97 -4.68
CA ILE A 141 0.74 -2.26 -4.18
C ILE A 141 -0.62 -2.07 -3.49
N TYR A 142 -0.76 -1.05 -2.63
CA TYR A 142 -2.01 -0.72 -1.97
C TYR A 142 -3.14 -0.49 -2.97
N TRP A 143 -2.95 0.39 -3.96
CA TRP A 143 -3.96 0.69 -4.97
C TRP A 143 -4.22 -0.46 -5.94
N ALA A 144 -3.20 -1.23 -6.31
CA ALA A 144 -3.37 -2.44 -7.11
C ALA A 144 -4.23 -3.49 -6.37
N SER A 145 -4.04 -3.63 -5.06
CA SER A 145 -4.88 -4.52 -4.24
C SER A 145 -6.34 -4.05 -4.17
N VAL A 146 -6.57 -2.73 -4.02
CA VAL A 146 -7.91 -2.14 -4.06
C VAL A 146 -8.58 -2.39 -5.41
N LEU A 147 -7.85 -2.16 -6.51
CA LEU A 147 -8.35 -2.37 -7.87
C LEU A 147 -8.63 -3.84 -8.16
N LEU A 148 -7.74 -4.75 -7.74
CA LEU A 148 -7.93 -6.19 -7.92
C LEU A 148 -9.19 -6.67 -7.21
N ILE A 149 -9.33 -6.37 -5.93
CA ILE A 149 -10.50 -6.81 -5.15
C ILE A 149 -11.78 -6.19 -5.70
N GLY A 150 -11.76 -4.88 -6.02
CA GLY A 150 -12.89 -4.19 -6.62
C GLY A 150 -13.30 -4.81 -7.96
N SER A 151 -12.35 -5.14 -8.84
CA SER A 151 -12.65 -5.75 -10.14
C SER A 151 -13.17 -7.19 -10.03
N LEU A 152 -12.66 -7.98 -9.08
CA LEU A 152 -13.16 -9.34 -8.82
C LEU A 152 -14.59 -9.30 -8.28
N ILE A 153 -14.89 -8.41 -7.32
CA ILE A 153 -16.25 -8.25 -6.80
C ILE A 153 -17.18 -7.74 -7.90
N ALA A 154 -16.74 -6.76 -8.71
CA ALA A 154 -17.51 -6.24 -9.83
C ALA A 154 -17.86 -7.34 -10.85
N TRP A 155 -16.90 -8.20 -11.15
CA TRP A 155 -17.12 -9.33 -12.05
C TRP A 155 -18.10 -10.35 -11.45
N TRP A 156 -17.92 -10.70 -10.18
CA TRP A 156 -18.78 -11.68 -9.48
C TRP A 156 -20.25 -11.22 -9.37
N THR A 157 -20.47 -9.94 -9.06
CA THR A 157 -21.83 -9.38 -8.81
C THR A 157 -22.50 -8.81 -10.05
N ARG A 158 -21.93 -9.00 -11.24
CA ARG A 158 -22.39 -8.34 -12.48
C ARG A 158 -23.82 -8.73 -12.90
N GLU A 159 -24.22 -9.96 -12.71
CA GLU A 159 -25.57 -10.44 -13.08
C GLU A 159 -26.65 -9.67 -12.30
N ASP A 160 -26.37 -9.34 -11.03
CA ASP A 160 -27.30 -8.58 -10.19
C ASP A 160 -27.51 -7.13 -10.67
N TRP A 161 -26.55 -6.55 -11.43
CA TRP A 161 -26.68 -5.16 -11.91
C TRP A 161 -27.59 -5.05 -13.13
N GLN A 162 -27.64 -6.08 -13.97
CA GLN A 162 -28.43 -6.10 -15.19
C GLN A 162 -29.92 -6.33 -14.88
N THR A 163 -30.22 -7.06 -13.82
CA THR A 163 -31.61 -7.33 -13.39
C THR A 163 -32.25 -6.13 -12.68
N SER A 164 -31.48 -5.31 -11.96
CA SER A 164 -32.01 -4.15 -11.23
C SER A 164 -32.33 -2.92 -12.11
N GLU A 165 -31.87 -2.89 -13.36
CA GLU A 165 -32.22 -1.82 -14.33
C GLU A 165 -33.46 -2.17 -15.18
N SER A 166 -34.00 -3.39 -15.08
CA SER A 166 -35.14 -3.86 -15.84
C SER A 166 -36.49 -3.74 -15.07
N ASP A 167 -36.43 -3.42 -13.78
CA ASP A 167 -37.60 -3.15 -12.91
C ASP A 167 -37.78 -1.64 -12.67
#